data_40ac4ef3449e72e21d7977bc420736ef
#
_entry.id   40ac4ef3449e72e21d7977bc420736ef
#
_cell.length_a   1.000
_cell.length_b   1.000
_cell.length_c   1.000
_cell.angle_alpha   90.00
_cell.angle_beta   90.00
_cell.angle_gamma   90.00
#
_symmetry.space_group_name_H-M   'P 1'
#
loop_
_entity.id
_entity.type
_entity.pdbx_description
1 polymer ?
#
loop_
_entity_poly.entity_id
_entity_poly.type
_entity_poly.pdbx_seq_one_letter_code
_entity_poly.pdbx_strand_id
1 'polypeptide(L)'
;MAENPTITFSIKKELERQMRNTLTEVYNALEEKGYNATDQIVGYLLSEDPTYITNYNNARSEIRKIDRDELLKVMVQYYLNISQQNGGFRR
;
A
#
# COMPACT_ATOMS: atom_id res chain seq x y z
N MET A 1 -2.32 13.19 -27.32
CA MET A 1 -3.12 13.97 -26.66
C MET A 1 -2.67 14.15 -25.25
N ALA A 2 -2.70 15.27 -24.79
CA ALA A 2 -2.15 15.50 -23.50
C ALA A 2 -3.10 15.06 -22.44
N GLU A 3 -2.58 14.55 -21.38
CA GLU A 3 -3.37 14.19 -20.34
C GLU A 3 -3.80 15.34 -19.53
N ASN A 4 -4.98 15.27 -19.01
CA ASN A 4 -5.46 16.33 -18.12
C ASN A 4 -4.84 16.12 -16.76
N PRO A 5 -4.03 17.03 -16.27
CA PRO A 5 -3.36 16.83 -14.99
C PRO A 5 -4.32 16.64 -13.83
N THR A 6 -5.49 17.27 -13.88
CA THR A 6 -6.46 17.10 -12.81
C THR A 6 -6.98 15.68 -12.77
N ILE A 7 -7.25 15.12 -13.93
CA ILE A 7 -7.74 13.75 -13.99
C ILE A 7 -6.64 12.79 -13.51
N THR A 8 -5.40 13.01 -13.94
CA THR A 8 -4.30 12.16 -13.51
C THR A 8 -4.14 12.20 -12.00
N PHE A 9 -4.23 13.38 -11.42
CA PHE A 9 -4.08 13.53 -10.00
C PHE A 9 -5.21 12.81 -9.26
N SER A 10 -6.42 12.89 -9.76
CA SER A 10 -7.55 12.21 -9.15
C SER A 10 -7.39 10.70 -9.21
N ILE A 11 -6.88 10.19 -10.31
CA ILE A 11 -6.65 8.76 -10.45
C ILE A 11 -5.62 8.28 -9.44
N LYS A 12 -4.54 9.05 -9.29
CA LYS A 12 -3.53 8.68 -8.32
C LYS A 12 -4.07 8.66 -6.91
N LYS A 13 -4.87 9.66 -6.55
CA LYS A 13 -5.45 9.69 -5.22
C LYS A 13 -6.38 8.52 -5.00
N GLU A 14 -7.12 8.15 -6.01
CA GLU A 14 -8.03 7.02 -5.90
C GLU A 14 -7.25 5.72 -5.70
N LEU A 15 -6.15 5.54 -6.42
CA LEU A 15 -5.34 4.35 -6.26
C LEU A 15 -4.72 4.28 -4.87
N GLU A 16 -4.29 5.43 -4.35
CA GLU A 16 -3.75 5.46 -3.01
C GLU A 16 -4.80 5.11 -1.98
N ARG A 17 -6.02 5.58 -2.20
CA ARG A 17 -7.11 5.28 -1.28
C ARG A 17 -7.43 3.79 -1.30
N GLN A 18 -7.43 3.18 -2.49
CA GLN A 18 -7.68 1.75 -2.60
C GLN A 18 -6.59 0.95 -1.91
N MET A 19 -5.34 1.36 -2.08
CA MET A 19 -4.25 0.68 -1.40
C MET A 19 -4.39 0.79 0.11
N ARG A 20 -4.76 1.96 0.60
CA ARG A 20 -4.94 2.15 2.03
C ARG A 20 -6.06 1.26 2.56
N ASN A 21 -7.18 1.20 1.83
CA ASN A 21 -8.30 0.38 2.26
C ASN A 21 -7.90 -1.10 2.31
N THR A 22 -7.26 -1.57 1.26
CA THR A 22 -6.85 -2.96 1.20
C THR A 22 -5.86 -3.29 2.30
N LEU A 23 -4.88 -2.43 2.49
CA LEU A 23 -3.87 -2.68 3.52
C LEU A 23 -4.50 -2.65 4.91
N THR A 24 -5.46 -1.78 5.12
CA THR A 24 -6.16 -1.74 6.41
C THR A 24 -6.91 -3.04 6.67
N GLU A 25 -7.56 -3.57 5.65
CA GLU A 25 -8.28 -4.84 5.81
C GLU A 25 -7.31 -5.97 6.12
N VAL A 26 -6.18 -5.99 5.45
CA VAL A 26 -5.18 -7.01 5.70
C VAL A 26 -4.64 -6.90 7.13
N TYR A 27 -4.37 -5.67 7.55
CA TYR A 27 -3.89 -5.43 8.90
C TYR A 27 -4.89 -5.94 9.92
N ASN A 28 -6.16 -5.62 9.72
CA ASN A 28 -7.19 -6.04 10.65
C ASN A 28 -7.35 -7.56 10.69
N ALA A 29 -7.25 -8.22 9.53
CA ALA A 29 -7.35 -9.66 9.49
C ALA A 29 -6.20 -10.33 10.25
N LEU A 30 -5.01 -9.79 10.10
CA LEU A 30 -3.86 -10.33 10.82
C LEU A 30 -4.01 -10.14 12.33
N GLU A 31 -4.45 -8.96 12.73
CA GLU A 31 -4.65 -8.68 14.14
C GLU A 31 -5.72 -9.61 14.71
N GLU A 32 -6.78 -9.78 13.97
CA GLU A 32 -7.87 -10.62 14.44
C GLU A 32 -7.45 -12.06 14.64
N LYS A 33 -6.51 -12.54 13.85
CA LYS A 33 -5.99 -13.88 13.99
C LYS A 33 -4.82 -13.99 14.96
N GLY A 34 -4.48 -12.89 15.62
CA GLY A 34 -3.47 -12.93 16.67
C GLY A 34 -2.05 -12.74 16.21
N TYR A 35 -1.86 -12.31 14.96
CA TYR A 35 -0.52 -12.08 14.47
C TYR A 35 -0.07 -10.66 14.78
N ASN A 36 1.24 -10.44 14.78
CA ASN A 36 1.75 -9.08 14.79
C ASN A 36 1.61 -8.58 13.36
N ALA A 37 0.58 -7.77 13.11
CA ALA A 37 0.23 -7.39 11.75
C ALA A 37 1.33 -6.62 11.06
N THR A 38 1.97 -5.70 11.77
CA THR A 38 3.04 -4.91 11.15
C THR A 38 4.18 -5.81 10.72
N ASP A 39 4.61 -6.71 11.58
CA ASP A 39 5.73 -7.58 11.25
C ASP A 39 5.41 -8.50 10.08
N GLN A 40 4.18 -9.01 10.03
CA GLN A 40 3.80 -9.88 8.93
C GLN A 40 3.75 -9.14 7.60
N ILE A 41 3.23 -7.92 7.62
CA ILE A 41 3.18 -7.12 6.41
C ILE A 41 4.60 -6.76 5.95
N VAL A 42 5.47 -6.39 6.88
CA VAL A 42 6.85 -6.09 6.54
C VAL A 42 7.53 -7.32 5.94
N GLY A 43 7.30 -8.48 6.56
CA GLY A 43 7.87 -9.72 6.02
C GLY A 43 7.43 -9.99 4.60
N TYR A 44 6.15 -9.75 4.32
CA TYR A 44 5.64 -9.92 2.97
C TYR A 44 6.32 -8.94 2.00
N LEU A 45 6.42 -7.69 2.40
CA LEU A 45 6.98 -6.67 1.51
C LEU A 45 8.44 -6.93 1.20
N LEU A 46 9.17 -7.49 2.14
CA LEU A 46 10.58 -7.76 1.91
C LEU A 46 10.80 -9.03 1.12
N SER A 47 9.98 -10.04 1.33
CA SER A 47 10.23 -11.36 0.74
C SER A 47 9.37 -11.66 -0.46
N GLU A 48 8.27 -10.95 -0.62
CA GLU A 48 7.26 -11.23 -1.64
C GLU A 48 6.60 -12.59 -1.41
N ASP A 49 6.72 -13.13 -0.21
CA ASP A 49 6.16 -14.43 0.09
C ASP A 49 4.77 -14.25 0.69
N PRO A 50 3.72 -14.58 -0.05
CA PRO A 50 2.37 -14.31 0.44
C PRO A 50 1.99 -15.14 1.65
N THR A 51 2.76 -16.15 1.99
CA THR A 51 2.40 -16.93 3.18
C THR A 51 2.62 -16.17 4.47
N TYR A 52 3.29 -15.01 4.42
CA TYR A 52 3.33 -14.16 5.59
C TYR A 52 1.95 -13.62 5.95
N ILE A 53 0.98 -13.67 5.01
CA ILE A 53 -0.32 -13.06 5.22
C ILE A 53 -1.38 -14.15 5.36
N THR A 54 -2.19 -14.05 6.40
CA THR A 54 -3.26 -15.03 6.64
C THR A 54 -4.26 -15.07 5.49
N ASN A 55 -4.88 -16.22 5.28
CA ASN A 55 -5.96 -16.32 4.33
C ASN A 55 -7.26 -15.77 4.88
N TYR A 56 -7.33 -15.47 6.14
CA TYR A 56 -8.57 -15.04 6.79
C TYR A 56 -9.10 -13.80 6.11
N ASN A 57 -10.38 -13.78 5.84
CA ASN A 57 -11.05 -12.66 5.16
C ASN A 57 -10.40 -12.30 3.85
N ASN A 58 -9.84 -13.29 3.16
CA ASN A 58 -9.21 -13.09 1.87
C ASN A 58 -8.01 -12.15 1.90
N ALA A 59 -7.44 -11.96 3.07
CA ALA A 59 -6.36 -10.98 3.21
C ALA A 59 -5.19 -11.30 2.28
N ARG A 60 -4.83 -12.58 2.14
CA ARG A 60 -3.69 -12.95 1.32
C ARG A 60 -3.92 -12.60 -0.16
N SER A 61 -5.11 -12.88 -0.66
CA SER A 61 -5.37 -12.55 -2.06
C SER A 61 -5.53 -11.06 -2.25
N GLU A 62 -6.02 -10.35 -1.25
CA GLU A 62 -6.17 -8.91 -1.38
C GLU A 62 -4.84 -8.18 -1.40
N ILE A 63 -3.89 -8.58 -0.55
CA ILE A 63 -2.64 -7.86 -0.53
C ILE A 63 -1.85 -8.09 -1.81
N ARG A 64 -2.05 -9.23 -2.45
CA ARG A 64 -1.34 -9.53 -3.69
C ARG A 64 -1.81 -8.66 -4.84
N LYS A 65 -2.96 -8.01 -4.72
CA LYS A 65 -3.43 -7.11 -5.77
C LYS A 65 -2.73 -5.77 -5.74
N ILE A 66 -2.06 -5.44 -4.65
CA ILE A 66 -1.38 -4.16 -4.53
C ILE A 66 -0.03 -4.25 -5.23
N ASP A 67 0.28 -3.20 -6.02
CA ASP A 67 1.60 -3.09 -6.60
C ASP A 67 2.57 -2.73 -5.47
N ARG A 68 3.48 -3.64 -5.16
CA ARG A 68 4.36 -3.49 -4.03
C ARG A 68 5.26 -2.27 -4.15
N ASP A 69 5.78 -2.02 -5.36
CA ASP A 69 6.62 -0.86 -5.55
C ASP A 69 5.86 0.42 -5.29
N GLU A 70 4.62 0.51 -5.79
CA GLU A 70 3.83 1.72 -5.56
C GLU A 70 3.50 1.90 -4.09
N LEU A 71 3.20 0.80 -3.41
CA LEU A 71 2.91 0.89 -2.00
C LEU A 71 4.11 1.40 -1.22
N LEU A 72 5.28 0.89 -1.53
CA LEU A 72 6.48 1.31 -0.81
C LEU A 72 6.79 2.78 -1.06
N LYS A 73 6.58 3.25 -2.30
CA LYS A 73 6.78 4.66 -2.58
C LYS A 73 5.84 5.53 -1.78
N VAL A 74 4.58 5.14 -1.72
CA VAL A 74 3.60 5.91 -0.98
C VAL A 74 3.95 5.92 0.50
N MET A 75 4.38 4.79 1.03
CA MET A 75 4.75 4.72 2.43
C MET A 75 5.89 5.66 2.76
N VAL A 76 6.90 5.71 1.90
CA VAL A 76 8.02 6.60 2.12
C VAL A 76 7.56 8.05 2.08
N GLN A 77 6.72 8.38 1.10
CA GLN A 77 6.24 9.74 0.97
C GLN A 77 5.41 10.18 2.17
N TYR A 78 4.57 9.29 2.65
CA TYR A 78 3.77 9.60 3.83
C TYR A 78 4.64 9.77 5.06
N TYR A 79 5.61 8.88 5.22
CA TYR A 79 6.44 8.95 6.41
C TYR A 79 7.26 10.23 6.44
N LEU A 80 7.76 10.65 5.28
CA LEU A 80 8.54 11.87 5.19
C LEU A 80 7.70 13.10 4.92
N ASN A 81 6.40 12.90 4.75
CA ASN A 81 5.48 14.01 4.50
C ASN A 81 5.85 14.78 3.24
N ILE A 82 6.16 14.05 2.16
CA ILE A 82 6.53 14.64 0.90
C ILE A 82 5.34 14.56 -0.05
N SER A 83 5.05 15.68 -0.71
CA SER A 83 3.96 15.72 -1.66
C SER A 83 4.40 15.07 -2.95
N GLN A 84 3.52 14.25 -3.51
CA GLN A 84 3.83 13.61 -4.73
C GLN A 84 4.05 14.53 -5.85
N GLN A 85 3.25 15.57 -5.99
CA GLN A 85 3.44 16.41 -7.07
C GLN A 85 4.62 17.24 -6.95
N ASN A 86 5.23 17.31 -5.85
CA ASN A 86 6.32 18.04 -5.72
C ASN A 86 7.48 17.46 -6.24
N GLY A 87 7.52 16.40 -6.61
CA GLY A 87 8.61 15.80 -7.13
C GLY A 87 9.84 16.36 -6.66
N GLY A 88 9.74 17.36 -6.03
CA GLY A 88 10.80 18.01 -5.80
C GLY A 88 11.55 17.77 -4.66
N PHE A 89 11.72 16.78 -4.34
CA PHE A 89 12.51 16.52 -3.29
C PHE A 89 13.88 16.85 -3.58
N ARG A 90 14.46 17.58 -2.87
CA ARG A 90 15.72 17.84 -3.12
C ARG A 90 16.41 17.99 -2.00
N ARG A 91 17.35 17.77 -1.86
CA ARG A 91 17.94 17.77 -0.98
C ARG A 91 18.67 18.28 -0.87
#